data_4d9c9eaf854b7220b1fb1d67a6522af6
#
_entry.id   4d9c9eaf854b7220b1fb1d67a6522af6
#
_cell.length_a   1.000
_cell.length_b   1.000
_cell.length_c   1.000
_cell.angle_alpha   90.00
_cell.angle_beta   90.00
_cell.angle_gamma   90.00
#
_symmetry.space_group_name_H-M   'P 1'
#
loop_
_entity.id
_entity.type
_entity.pdbx_description
1 polymer ?
#
loop_
_entity_poly.entity_id
_entity_poly.type
_entity_poly.pdbx_seq_one_letter_code
_entity_poly.pdbx_strand_id
1 'polypeptide(L)'
;MKTTITTILILFSVTLFAQKEINLSNKDLTEFVYNDTMKDVTYLDLSVNFLQDVKIDSMKQLVYINVCENILTEEAILNILKVLNKNGLTLGWCYLSGGGNAYINDLKINKDYLMLLRKRWNISINTNN
;
A
#
# COMPACT_ATOMS: atom_id res chain seq x y z
N MET A 1 -31.90 -28.17 3.72
CA MET A 1 -31.13 -27.86 4.91
C MET A 1 -29.63 -28.07 4.75
N LYS A 2 -29.16 -29.12 4.05
CA LYS A 2 -27.70 -29.32 3.79
C LYS A 2 -27.07 -28.21 2.95
N THR A 3 -27.80 -27.61 2.00
CA THR A 3 -27.35 -26.48 1.19
C THR A 3 -27.14 -25.20 1.98
N THR A 4 -27.94 -24.95 3.02
CA THR A 4 -27.84 -23.76 3.86
C THR A 4 -26.56 -23.78 4.72
N ILE A 5 -26.19 -24.95 5.24
CA ILE A 5 -24.97 -25.13 6.05
C ILE A 5 -23.71 -24.94 5.20
N THR A 6 -23.70 -25.46 3.96
CA THR A 6 -22.60 -25.32 3.02
C THR A 6 -22.43 -23.85 2.61
N THR A 7 -23.53 -23.12 2.40
CA THR A 7 -23.51 -21.69 2.06
C THR A 7 -22.97 -20.85 3.23
N ILE A 8 -23.35 -21.17 4.45
CA ILE A 8 -22.84 -20.48 5.66
C ILE A 8 -21.34 -20.77 5.86
N LEU A 9 -20.90 -22.00 5.62
CA LEU A 9 -19.48 -22.37 5.70
C LEU A 9 -18.63 -21.65 4.63
N ILE A 10 -19.15 -21.49 3.42
CA ILE A 10 -18.48 -20.74 2.34
C ILE A 10 -18.39 -19.25 2.69
N LEU A 11 -19.47 -18.67 3.20
CA LEU A 11 -19.47 -17.28 3.67
C LEU A 11 -18.51 -17.08 4.86
N PHE A 12 -18.43 -18.03 5.77
CA PHE A 12 -17.51 -17.99 6.89
C PHE A 12 -16.06 -18.17 6.45
N SER A 13 -15.78 -19.02 5.47
CA SER A 13 -14.43 -19.18 4.90
C SER A 13 -13.98 -17.92 4.13
N VAL A 14 -14.89 -17.23 3.45
CA VAL A 14 -14.60 -15.94 2.81
C VAL A 14 -14.30 -14.86 3.85
N THR A 15 -14.98 -14.85 5.00
CA THR A 15 -14.69 -13.91 6.11
C THR A 15 -13.39 -14.22 6.82
N LEU A 16 -12.91 -15.47 6.83
CA LEU A 16 -11.59 -15.86 7.38
C LEU A 16 -10.44 -15.28 6.54
N PHE A 17 -10.65 -15.02 5.26
CA PHE A 17 -9.72 -14.30 4.38
C PHE A 17 -10.09 -12.81 4.28
N ALA A 18 -10.89 -12.29 5.25
CA ALA A 18 -11.23 -10.88 5.29
C ALA A 18 -9.98 -10.02 5.31
N GLN A 19 -10.04 -8.93 4.59
CA GLN A 19 -9.01 -7.93 4.47
C GLN A 19 -8.56 -7.45 5.86
N LYS A 20 -7.29 -7.66 6.19
CA LYS A 20 -6.71 -7.10 7.41
C LYS A 20 -6.31 -5.66 7.15
N GLU A 21 -6.93 -4.76 7.87
CA GLU A 21 -6.83 -3.32 7.68
C GLU A 21 -6.13 -2.65 8.87
N ILE A 22 -5.22 -1.72 8.55
CA ILE A 22 -4.66 -0.78 9.52
C ILE A 22 -4.90 0.64 8.98
N ASN A 23 -5.61 1.44 9.77
CA ASN A 23 -5.79 2.85 9.50
C ASN A 23 -5.19 3.68 10.64
N LEU A 24 -4.10 4.38 10.32
CA LEU A 24 -3.38 5.30 11.19
C LEU A 24 -3.32 6.70 10.58
N SER A 25 -4.30 7.06 9.77
CA SER A 25 -4.37 8.38 9.16
C SER A 25 -4.60 9.47 10.22
N ASN A 26 -4.00 10.64 10.00
CA ASN A 26 -4.18 11.82 10.86
C ASN A 26 -3.87 11.55 12.35
N LYS A 27 -2.69 10.98 12.63
CA LYS A 27 -2.23 10.60 13.98
C LYS A 27 -0.94 11.31 14.41
N ASP A 28 -0.51 12.34 13.67
CA ASP A 28 0.72 13.08 13.93
C ASP A 28 1.98 12.18 13.99
N LEU A 29 1.98 11.08 13.22
CA LEU A 29 3.08 10.13 13.20
C LEU A 29 4.31 10.72 12.50
N THR A 30 5.46 10.56 13.12
CA THR A 30 6.78 10.90 12.54
C THR A 30 7.54 9.67 12.06
N GLU A 31 7.11 8.47 12.46
CA GLU A 31 7.64 7.18 12.01
C GLU A 31 6.55 6.12 11.95
N PHE A 32 6.75 5.14 11.10
CA PHE A 32 5.94 3.93 11.02
C PHE A 32 6.84 2.72 11.20
N VAL A 33 6.59 1.94 12.24
CA VAL A 33 7.38 0.75 12.58
C VAL A 33 6.58 -0.51 12.33
N TYR A 34 7.05 -1.32 11.39
CA TYR A 34 6.50 -2.65 11.14
C TYR A 34 6.73 -3.57 12.35
N ASN A 35 5.76 -4.40 12.64
CA ASN A 35 5.92 -5.55 13.55
C ASN A 35 5.26 -6.79 12.95
N ASP A 36 5.61 -7.97 13.45
CA ASP A 36 5.20 -9.26 12.87
C ASP A 36 3.69 -9.50 12.86
N THR A 37 2.91 -8.79 13.68
CA THR A 37 1.44 -8.86 13.64
C THR A 37 0.86 -8.24 12.38
N MET A 38 1.63 -7.45 11.65
CA MET A 38 1.25 -6.75 10.42
C MET A 38 1.52 -7.54 9.13
N LYS A 39 2.12 -8.72 9.20
CA LYS A 39 2.53 -9.52 8.03
C LYS A 39 1.39 -9.82 7.05
N ASP A 40 0.18 -9.98 7.56
CA ASP A 40 -1.01 -10.35 6.77
C ASP A 40 -1.89 -9.13 6.42
N VAL A 41 -1.41 -7.92 6.69
CA VAL A 41 -2.13 -6.68 6.37
C VAL A 41 -2.23 -6.52 4.86
N THR A 42 -3.43 -6.27 4.38
CA THR A 42 -3.75 -6.03 2.96
C THR A 42 -4.05 -4.57 2.66
N TYR A 43 -4.48 -3.82 3.68
CA TYR A 43 -4.86 -2.42 3.57
C TYR A 43 -4.12 -1.59 4.63
N LEU A 44 -3.37 -0.58 4.21
CA LEU A 44 -2.61 0.31 5.09
C LEU A 44 -2.87 1.77 4.73
N ASP A 45 -3.46 2.52 5.65
CA ASP A 45 -3.63 3.97 5.53
C ASP A 45 -2.80 4.70 6.58
N LEU A 46 -1.80 5.44 6.10
CA LEU A 46 -0.89 6.29 6.88
C LEU A 46 -0.98 7.75 6.44
N SER A 47 -2.04 8.12 5.72
CA SER A 47 -2.17 9.46 5.17
C SER A 47 -2.26 10.55 6.24
N VAL A 48 -1.91 11.77 5.88
CA VAL A 48 -1.99 12.94 6.76
C VAL A 48 -1.18 12.73 8.06
N ASN A 49 0.11 12.48 7.89
CA ASN A 49 1.08 12.34 8.96
C ASN A 49 2.36 13.14 8.63
N PHE A 50 3.43 12.93 9.36
CA PHE A 50 4.72 13.58 9.18
C PHE A 50 5.82 12.56 8.86
N LEU A 51 5.50 11.56 8.03
CA LEU A 51 6.42 10.48 7.68
C LEU A 51 7.39 10.92 6.58
N GLN A 52 8.68 10.70 6.80
CA GLN A 52 9.73 10.88 5.78
C GLN A 52 10.05 9.58 5.05
N ASP A 53 9.78 8.45 5.66
CA ASP A 53 10.01 7.11 5.12
C ASP A 53 8.97 6.13 5.66
N VAL A 54 8.66 5.11 4.87
CA VAL A 54 7.73 4.03 5.25
C VAL A 54 8.28 2.70 4.77
N LYS A 55 8.67 1.84 5.68
CA LYS A 55 9.20 0.51 5.39
C LYS A 55 8.09 -0.52 5.38
N ILE A 56 7.82 -1.08 4.20
CA ILE A 56 6.78 -2.10 3.99
C ILE A 56 7.34 -3.44 3.50
N ASP A 57 8.65 -3.65 3.60
CA ASP A 57 9.36 -4.79 3.01
C ASP A 57 8.80 -6.15 3.44
N SER A 58 8.31 -6.27 4.65
CA SER A 58 7.74 -7.50 5.19
C SER A 58 6.23 -7.64 5.01
N MET A 59 5.56 -6.64 4.42
CA MET A 59 4.11 -6.61 4.22
C MET A 59 3.75 -7.20 2.85
N LYS A 60 3.91 -8.52 2.70
CA LYS A 60 3.80 -9.25 1.42
C LYS A 60 2.40 -9.29 0.81
N GLN A 61 1.37 -9.06 1.60
CA GLN A 61 -0.03 -9.15 1.18
C GLN A 61 -0.67 -7.78 0.88
N LEU A 62 0.12 -6.70 0.94
CA LEU A 62 -0.38 -5.35 0.80
C LEU A 62 -0.86 -5.06 -0.62
N VAL A 63 -2.15 -4.78 -0.77
CA VAL A 63 -2.82 -4.38 -2.04
C VAL A 63 -3.38 -2.97 -2.01
N TYR A 64 -3.39 -2.33 -0.85
CA TYR A 64 -3.74 -0.93 -0.70
C TYR A 64 -2.76 -0.24 0.24
N ILE A 65 -2.16 0.84 -0.23
CA ILE A 65 -1.35 1.73 0.59
C ILE A 65 -1.69 3.18 0.28
N ASN A 66 -1.98 3.94 1.32
CA ASN A 66 -2.17 5.38 1.24
C ASN A 66 -1.19 6.09 2.18
N VAL A 67 -0.25 6.82 1.61
CA VAL A 67 0.70 7.66 2.33
C VAL A 67 0.65 9.12 1.83
N CYS A 68 -0.49 9.51 1.28
CA CYS A 68 -0.73 10.89 0.86
C CYS A 68 -0.55 11.87 2.02
N GLU A 69 -0.25 13.12 1.70
CA GLU A 69 -0.14 14.18 2.70
C GLU A 69 0.85 13.85 3.82
N ASN A 70 2.04 13.39 3.46
CA ASN A 70 3.20 13.21 4.31
C ASN A 70 4.36 14.10 3.84
N ILE A 71 5.57 13.79 4.25
CA ILE A 71 6.81 14.46 3.84
C ILE A 71 7.85 13.43 3.35
N LEU A 72 7.37 12.44 2.58
CA LEU A 72 8.19 11.36 2.06
C LEU A 72 9.27 11.88 1.11
N THR A 73 10.49 11.34 1.27
CA THR A 73 11.58 11.58 0.33
C THR A 73 11.36 10.86 -0.99
N GLU A 74 12.03 11.30 -2.06
CA GLU A 74 12.02 10.60 -3.35
C GLU A 74 12.46 9.15 -3.20
N GLU A 75 13.53 8.90 -2.43
CA GLU A 75 14.02 7.55 -2.16
C GLU A 75 12.97 6.67 -1.47
N ALA A 76 12.25 7.20 -0.48
CA ALA A 76 11.18 6.49 0.21
C ALA A 76 10.05 6.09 -0.76
N ILE A 77 9.62 6.99 -1.62
CA ILE A 77 8.58 6.74 -2.62
C ILE A 77 9.02 5.67 -3.62
N LEU A 78 10.23 5.78 -4.15
CA LEU A 78 10.78 4.79 -5.10
C LEU A 78 10.94 3.42 -4.45
N ASN A 79 11.30 3.36 -3.16
CA ASN A 79 11.39 2.10 -2.42
C ASN A 79 10.02 1.44 -2.25
N ILE A 80 8.97 2.20 -1.96
CA ILE A 80 7.59 1.68 -1.91
C ILE A 80 7.22 1.00 -3.23
N LEU A 81 7.43 1.67 -4.37
CA LEU A 81 7.16 1.11 -5.70
C LEU A 81 7.95 -0.18 -5.95
N LYS A 82 9.23 -0.20 -5.57
CA LYS A 82 10.11 -1.36 -5.71
C LYS A 82 9.59 -2.56 -4.90
N VAL A 83 9.23 -2.34 -3.64
CA VAL A 83 8.72 -3.41 -2.77
C VAL A 83 7.40 -3.96 -3.29
N LEU A 84 6.45 -3.10 -3.65
CA LEU A 84 5.17 -3.53 -4.22
C LEU A 84 5.35 -4.34 -5.51
N ASN A 85 6.26 -3.91 -6.40
CA ASN A 85 6.57 -4.67 -7.61
C ASN A 85 7.17 -6.04 -7.29
N LYS A 86 8.12 -6.11 -6.35
CA LYS A 86 8.74 -7.35 -5.88
C LYS A 86 7.74 -8.32 -5.28
N ASN A 87 6.74 -7.83 -4.55
CA ASN A 87 5.70 -8.67 -3.95
C ASN A 87 4.80 -9.36 -4.99
N GLY A 88 4.72 -8.84 -6.20
CA GLY A 88 4.10 -9.51 -7.35
C GLY A 88 2.56 -9.48 -7.38
N LEU A 89 1.90 -8.81 -6.45
CA LEU A 89 0.45 -8.69 -6.41
C LEU A 89 -0.08 -7.81 -7.54
N THR A 90 -1.35 -7.97 -7.89
CA THR A 90 -2.02 -7.26 -8.97
C THR A 90 -3.25 -6.50 -8.47
N LEU A 91 -3.75 -5.55 -9.26
CA LEU A 91 -5.01 -4.84 -9.01
C LEU A 91 -5.01 -4.04 -7.70
N GLY A 92 -3.86 -3.48 -7.30
CA GLY A 92 -3.73 -2.72 -6.08
C GLY A 92 -3.93 -1.20 -6.25
N TRP A 93 -3.90 -0.50 -5.13
CA TRP A 93 -3.92 0.95 -5.05
C TRP A 93 -2.72 1.47 -4.25
N CYS A 94 -2.04 2.46 -4.80
CA CYS A 94 -0.86 3.07 -4.18
C CYS A 94 -0.96 4.60 -4.30
N TYR A 95 -1.26 5.27 -3.20
CA TYR A 95 -1.43 6.72 -3.15
C TYR A 95 -0.24 7.36 -2.43
N LEU A 96 0.58 8.08 -3.20
CA LEU A 96 1.86 8.67 -2.78
C LEU A 96 1.91 10.18 -2.95
N SER A 97 0.83 10.80 -3.42
CA SER A 97 0.79 12.22 -3.76
C SER A 97 0.42 13.13 -2.59
N GLY A 98 0.52 14.43 -2.80
CA GLY A 98 0.01 15.44 -1.87
C GLY A 98 0.95 15.81 -0.74
N GLY A 99 0.59 16.84 -0.01
CA GLY A 99 1.34 17.40 1.10
C GLY A 99 2.78 17.78 0.73
N GLY A 100 3.70 17.43 1.59
CA GLY A 100 5.15 17.59 1.42
C GLY A 100 5.84 16.39 0.76
N ASN A 101 5.09 15.41 0.24
CA ASN A 101 5.70 14.27 -0.45
C ASN A 101 6.49 14.74 -1.68
N ALA A 102 7.66 14.14 -1.87
CA ALA A 102 8.57 14.52 -2.95
C ALA A 102 7.94 14.34 -4.34
N TYR A 103 8.39 15.16 -5.27
CA TYR A 103 8.11 14.99 -6.70
C TYR A 103 9.11 14.01 -7.29
N ILE A 104 8.64 13.11 -8.15
CA ILE A 104 9.49 12.13 -8.81
C ILE A 104 9.80 12.61 -10.22
N ASN A 105 11.10 12.70 -10.51
CA ASN A 105 11.60 12.94 -11.84
C ASN A 105 11.69 11.60 -12.61
N ASP A 106 11.56 11.67 -13.93
CA ASP A 106 11.76 10.52 -14.81
C ASP A 106 10.91 9.28 -14.48
N LEU A 107 9.74 9.47 -13.89
CA LEU A 107 8.83 8.38 -13.54
C LEU A 107 8.50 7.49 -14.74
N LYS A 108 8.44 8.09 -15.95
CA LYS A 108 8.12 7.38 -17.20
C LYS A 108 9.12 6.30 -17.57
N ILE A 109 10.34 6.34 -17.02
CA ILE A 109 11.38 5.33 -17.25
C ILE A 109 11.62 4.46 -16.01
N ASN A 110 10.94 4.71 -14.91
CA ASN A 110 11.07 3.90 -13.71
C ASN A 110 10.44 2.51 -13.94
N LYS A 111 11.28 1.47 -13.91
CA LYS A 111 10.87 0.10 -14.21
C LYS A 111 9.82 -0.45 -13.24
N ASP A 112 9.92 -0.14 -11.95
CA ASP A 112 8.99 -0.64 -10.93
C ASP A 112 7.61 -0.02 -11.11
N TYR A 113 7.54 1.30 -11.36
CA TYR A 113 6.32 2.00 -11.70
C TYR A 113 5.65 1.41 -12.95
N LEU A 114 6.42 1.23 -14.04
CA LEU A 114 5.88 0.68 -15.28
C LEU A 114 5.37 -0.76 -15.13
N MET A 115 6.06 -1.59 -14.34
CA MET A 115 5.63 -2.96 -14.05
C MET A 115 4.37 -2.99 -13.20
N LEU A 116 4.22 -2.08 -12.23
CA LEU A 116 2.99 -1.96 -11.43
C LEU A 116 1.80 -1.53 -12.30
N LEU A 117 1.98 -0.61 -13.24
CA LEU A 117 0.94 -0.26 -14.22
C LEU A 117 0.49 -1.47 -15.05
N ARG A 118 1.44 -2.30 -15.51
CA ARG A 118 1.13 -3.57 -16.23
C ARG A 118 0.37 -4.56 -15.35
N LYS A 119 0.62 -4.57 -14.04
CA LYS A 119 -0.10 -5.36 -13.06
C LYS A 119 -1.44 -4.72 -12.64
N ARG A 120 -1.85 -3.65 -13.33
CA ARG A 120 -3.10 -2.92 -13.11
C ARG A 120 -3.20 -2.29 -11.72
N TRP A 121 -2.09 -1.78 -11.21
CA TRP A 121 -2.10 -0.93 -10.03
C TRP A 121 -2.58 0.48 -10.39
N ASN A 122 -3.40 1.06 -9.52
CA ASN A 122 -3.77 2.46 -9.56
C ASN A 122 -2.79 3.24 -8.69
N ILE A 123 -2.00 4.14 -9.30
CA ILE A 123 -0.93 4.86 -8.62
C ILE A 123 -1.14 6.36 -8.77
N SER A 124 -1.16 7.06 -7.63
CA SER A 124 -1.13 8.52 -7.56
C SER A 124 0.20 8.97 -6.99
N ILE A 125 0.93 9.84 -7.70
CA ILE A 125 2.27 10.29 -7.35
C ILE A 125 2.51 11.72 -7.85
N ASN A 126 3.29 12.50 -7.11
CA ASN A 126 3.68 13.84 -7.56
C ASN A 126 4.75 13.75 -8.64
N THR A 127 4.53 14.38 -9.77
CA THR A 127 5.50 14.44 -10.89
C THR A 127 5.73 15.87 -11.34
N ASN A 128 6.93 16.15 -11.83
CA ASN A 128 7.31 17.45 -12.40
C ASN A 128 7.00 17.57 -13.91
N ASN A 129 6.02 16.86 -14.39
CA ASN A 129 5.66 16.88 -15.82
C ASN A 129 4.59 17.91 -16.11
#